data_cbe131be57c2cbafac4736251de6fa54
#
_entry.id   cbe131be57c2cbafac4736251de6fa54
#
_cell.length_a   1.000
_cell.length_b   1.000
_cell.length_c   1.000
_cell.angle_alpha   90.00
_cell.angle_beta   90.00
_cell.angle_gamma   90.00
#
_symmetry.space_group_name_H-M   'P 1'
#
loop_
_entity.id
_entity.type
_entity.pdbx_description
1 polymer ?
#
loop_
_entity_poly.entity_id
_entity_poly.type
_entity_poly.pdbx_seq_one_letter_code
_entity_poly.pdbx_strand_id
1 'polypeptide(L)'
;MDQGYLSPVISKGGLKQIDLTGVGKRGGEFIESELATAASDPELVESTVKEIVTLAKDRKSWLVFSSGVNHAHLLSDEFDRHGIDVGVVTGSDSSAVRGKTIADFKSGKLQCLINVNVLTTGFDHPGVDCVCLVRATASCGLYIQMIGRGTRIAECKENCLILDYGSNVERHGFI
;
A
#
# COMPACT_ATOMS: atom_id res chain seq x y z
N MET A 1 1.80 -17.72 -19.03
CA MET A 1 1.97 -16.29 -19.41
C MET A 1 3.44 -15.93 -19.33
N ASP A 2 4.23 -16.41 -20.28
CA ASP A 2 5.69 -16.22 -20.21
C ASP A 2 6.17 -15.33 -21.36
N GLN A 3 5.68 -14.08 -21.39
CA GLN A 3 6.21 -13.09 -22.32
C GLN A 3 7.04 -11.98 -21.67
N GLY A 4 7.44 -12.12 -20.40
CA GLY A 4 8.42 -11.23 -19.76
C GLY A 4 8.01 -9.75 -19.65
N TYR A 5 6.71 -9.43 -19.75
CA TYR A 5 6.23 -8.04 -19.67
C TYR A 5 5.88 -7.58 -18.25
N LEU A 6 5.67 -8.51 -17.32
CA LEU A 6 5.32 -8.20 -15.93
C LEU A 6 6.16 -9.04 -14.96
N SER A 7 6.48 -8.44 -13.82
CA SER A 7 7.12 -9.14 -12.70
C SER A 7 6.12 -10.13 -12.06
N PRO A 8 6.54 -11.36 -11.74
CA PRO A 8 5.70 -12.29 -10.99
C PRO A 8 5.21 -11.69 -9.67
N VAL A 9 4.03 -12.12 -9.23
CA VAL A 9 3.39 -11.65 -8.00
C VAL A 9 3.25 -12.79 -7.01
N ILE A 10 3.62 -12.55 -5.75
CA ILE A 10 3.33 -13.41 -4.61
C ILE A 10 2.31 -12.68 -3.75
N SER A 11 1.11 -13.22 -3.60
CA SER A 11 0.04 -12.59 -2.80
C SER A 11 -0.16 -13.33 -1.48
N LYS A 12 -0.31 -12.57 -0.39
CA LYS A 12 -0.70 -13.07 0.94
C LYS A 12 -1.76 -12.16 1.53
N GLY A 13 -2.81 -12.77 2.10
CA GLY A 13 -3.77 -12.06 2.95
C GLY A 13 -3.16 -11.81 4.33
N GLY A 14 -3.46 -10.67 4.94
CA GLY A 14 -3.08 -10.38 6.32
C GLY A 14 -3.79 -11.29 7.32
N LEU A 15 -3.16 -11.56 8.45
CA LEU A 15 -3.76 -12.35 9.55
C LEU A 15 -5.00 -11.66 10.15
N LYS A 16 -4.95 -10.32 10.26
CA LYS A 16 -6.10 -9.49 10.61
C LYS A 16 -6.48 -8.65 9.40
N GLN A 17 -7.77 -8.57 9.13
CA GLN A 17 -8.33 -7.76 8.04
C GLN A 17 -9.05 -6.55 8.63
N ILE A 18 -9.17 -5.47 7.83
CA ILE A 18 -10.01 -4.32 8.20
C ILE A 18 -11.46 -4.81 8.30
N ASP A 19 -12.08 -4.59 9.46
CA ASP A 19 -13.50 -4.89 9.64
C ASP A 19 -14.35 -3.85 8.90
N LEU A 20 -15.04 -4.30 7.87
CA LEU A 20 -15.91 -3.47 7.04
C LEU A 20 -17.36 -3.44 7.53
N THR A 21 -17.65 -4.04 8.67
CA THR A 21 -18.98 -4.02 9.28
C THR A 21 -19.40 -2.58 9.58
N GLY A 22 -20.51 -2.14 9.01
CA GLY A 22 -21.00 -0.77 9.16
C GLY A 22 -20.36 0.28 8.26
N VAL A 23 -19.36 -0.08 7.45
CA VAL A 23 -18.78 0.83 6.45
C VAL A 23 -19.71 0.92 5.26
N GLY A 24 -20.29 2.11 5.02
CA GLY A 24 -21.20 2.37 3.92
C GLY A 24 -20.49 2.51 2.56
N LYS A 25 -21.29 2.52 1.50
CA LYS A 25 -20.81 2.77 0.12
C LYS A 25 -21.54 3.97 -0.49
N ARG A 26 -20.80 4.75 -1.27
CA ARG A 26 -21.33 5.86 -2.08
C ARG A 26 -20.67 5.86 -3.45
N GLY A 27 -21.48 5.94 -4.50
CA GLY A 27 -20.94 5.95 -5.87
C GLY A 27 -20.17 4.69 -6.27
N GLY A 28 -20.48 3.55 -5.66
CA GLY A 28 -19.80 2.27 -5.95
C GLY A 28 -18.49 2.06 -5.19
N GLU A 29 -18.10 2.98 -4.27
CA GLU A 29 -16.90 2.84 -3.43
C GLU A 29 -17.24 2.99 -1.94
N PHE A 30 -16.38 2.49 -1.04
CA PHE A 30 -16.53 2.67 0.39
C PHE A 30 -16.45 4.16 0.77
N ILE A 31 -17.22 4.56 1.78
CA ILE A 31 -17.16 5.92 2.34
C ILE A 31 -15.81 6.08 3.03
N GLU A 32 -14.97 6.97 2.51
CA GLU A 32 -13.55 7.11 2.91
C GLU A 32 -13.38 7.38 4.40
N SER A 33 -14.20 8.26 4.99
CA SER A 33 -14.13 8.59 6.42
C SER A 33 -14.46 7.39 7.32
N GLU A 34 -15.43 6.57 6.94
CA GLU A 34 -15.81 5.38 7.68
C GLU A 34 -14.77 4.27 7.55
N LEU A 35 -14.25 4.08 6.33
CA LEU A 35 -13.18 3.14 6.07
C LEU A 35 -11.89 3.53 6.82
N ALA A 36 -11.53 4.82 6.82
CA ALA A 36 -10.37 5.32 7.55
C ALA A 36 -10.52 5.10 9.07
N THR A 37 -11.71 5.29 9.62
CA THR A 37 -12.00 5.01 11.03
C THR A 37 -11.84 3.52 11.34
N ALA A 38 -12.42 2.63 10.53
CA ALA A 38 -12.32 1.19 10.71
C ALA A 38 -10.86 0.68 10.62
N ALA A 39 -10.06 1.29 9.74
CA ALA A 39 -8.65 0.92 9.55
C ALA A 39 -7.72 1.51 10.62
N SER A 40 -8.16 2.53 11.38
CA SER A 40 -7.33 3.27 12.35
C SER A 40 -7.37 2.70 13.77
N ASP A 41 -7.90 1.49 13.95
CA ASP A 41 -7.82 0.80 15.25
C ASP A 41 -6.36 0.56 15.63
N PRO A 42 -5.90 0.99 16.84
CA PRO A 42 -4.50 0.91 17.22
C PRO A 42 -3.92 -0.52 17.23
N GLU A 43 -4.71 -1.51 17.69
CA GLU A 43 -4.25 -2.90 17.72
C GLU A 43 -4.15 -3.48 16.31
N LEU A 44 -5.05 -3.07 15.41
CA LEU A 44 -4.99 -3.45 14.00
C LEU A 44 -3.76 -2.85 13.33
N VAL A 45 -3.48 -1.56 13.54
CA VAL A 45 -2.31 -0.87 13.00
C VAL A 45 -1.02 -1.53 13.47
N GLU A 46 -0.86 -1.75 14.78
CA GLU A 46 0.33 -2.42 15.34
C GLU A 46 0.51 -3.83 14.76
N SER A 47 -0.54 -4.65 14.75
CA SER A 47 -0.46 -6.01 14.22
C SER A 47 -0.16 -6.04 12.73
N THR A 48 -0.74 -5.13 11.95
CA THR A 48 -0.54 -5.00 10.51
C THR A 48 0.91 -4.63 10.19
N VAL A 49 1.44 -3.60 10.84
CA VAL A 49 2.83 -3.15 10.60
C VAL A 49 3.83 -4.24 11.02
N LYS A 50 3.65 -4.86 12.17
CA LYS A 50 4.48 -5.97 12.63
C LYS A 50 4.52 -7.14 11.63
N GLU A 51 3.37 -7.48 11.06
CA GLU A 51 3.27 -8.52 10.03
C GLU A 51 3.97 -8.09 8.74
N ILE A 52 3.75 -6.86 8.25
CA ILE A 52 4.43 -6.32 7.07
C ILE A 52 5.94 -6.37 7.24
N VAL A 53 6.47 -5.85 8.36
CA VAL A 53 7.92 -5.85 8.65
C VAL A 53 8.48 -7.27 8.65
N THR A 54 7.75 -8.23 9.18
CA THR A 54 8.17 -9.64 9.21
C THR A 54 8.18 -10.28 7.83
N LEU A 55 7.12 -10.08 7.05
CA LEU A 55 6.94 -10.71 5.74
C LEU A 55 7.76 -10.04 4.64
N ALA A 56 7.98 -8.74 4.75
CA ALA A 56 8.70 -7.95 3.75
C ALA A 56 10.17 -7.67 4.13
N LYS A 57 10.73 -8.35 5.14
CA LYS A 57 12.10 -8.12 5.65
C LYS A 57 13.19 -8.14 4.56
N ASP A 58 13.00 -8.96 3.52
CA ASP A 58 13.94 -9.10 2.41
C ASP A 58 13.59 -8.19 1.21
N ARG A 59 12.59 -7.30 1.37
CA ARG A 59 12.14 -6.34 0.35
C ARG A 59 12.77 -4.97 0.57
N LYS A 60 13.05 -4.27 -0.53
CA LYS A 60 13.81 -3.00 -0.51
C LYS A 60 12.94 -1.77 -0.69
N SER A 61 11.79 -1.90 -1.36
CA SER A 61 10.96 -0.77 -1.77
C SER A 61 9.49 -1.10 -1.60
N TRP A 62 8.90 -0.59 -0.50
CA TRP A 62 7.53 -0.90 -0.09
C TRP A 62 6.60 0.25 -0.43
N LEU A 63 5.52 -0.04 -1.13
CA LEU A 63 4.46 0.91 -1.41
C LEU A 63 3.21 0.52 -0.61
N VAL A 64 2.77 1.37 0.30
CA VAL A 64 1.63 1.14 1.18
C VAL A 64 0.47 2.03 0.76
N PHE A 65 -0.69 1.46 0.52
CA PHE A 65 -1.93 2.17 0.27
C PHE A 65 -2.76 2.23 1.54
N SER A 66 -2.94 3.41 2.11
CA SER A 66 -3.71 3.62 3.34
C SER A 66 -5.14 4.08 3.06
N SER A 67 -6.00 3.92 4.06
CA SER A 67 -7.43 4.24 3.98
C SER A 67 -7.75 5.73 4.17
N GLY A 68 -6.78 6.54 4.62
CA GLY A 68 -6.95 7.96 4.86
C GLY A 68 -5.71 8.59 5.48
N VAL A 69 -5.70 9.92 5.63
CA VAL A 69 -4.52 10.68 6.10
C VAL A 69 -4.17 10.33 7.54
N ASN A 70 -5.14 10.31 8.46
CA ASN A 70 -4.89 9.93 9.85
C ASN A 70 -4.35 8.51 9.96
N HIS A 71 -4.95 7.58 9.23
CA HIS A 71 -4.48 6.19 9.17
C HIS A 71 -3.04 6.09 8.62
N ALA A 72 -2.69 6.90 7.60
CA ALA A 72 -1.33 6.94 7.07
C ALA A 72 -0.30 7.40 8.12
N HIS A 73 -0.64 8.39 8.94
CA HIS A 73 0.24 8.83 10.02
C HIS A 73 0.39 7.78 11.12
N LEU A 74 -0.69 7.11 11.52
CA LEU A 74 -0.61 6.00 12.48
C LEU A 74 0.29 4.87 11.97
N LEU A 75 0.16 4.50 10.70
CA LEU A 75 1.05 3.51 10.07
C LEU A 75 2.50 4.01 10.04
N SER A 76 2.73 5.28 9.70
CA SER A 76 4.07 5.88 9.68
C SER A 76 4.75 5.84 11.03
N ASP A 77 4.05 6.28 12.09
CA ASP A 77 4.56 6.25 13.46
C ASP A 77 4.91 4.82 13.91
N GLU A 78 4.10 3.84 13.49
CA GLU A 78 4.35 2.45 13.83
C GLU A 78 5.52 1.85 13.02
N PHE A 79 5.66 2.19 11.73
CA PHE A 79 6.84 1.80 10.94
C PHE A 79 8.12 2.40 11.51
N ASP A 80 8.10 3.67 11.93
CA ASP A 80 9.25 4.33 12.59
C ASP A 80 9.67 3.61 13.87
N ARG A 81 8.70 3.13 14.68
CA ARG A 81 9.01 2.31 15.89
C ARG A 81 9.72 0.99 15.56
N HIS A 82 9.48 0.46 14.38
CA HIS A 82 10.18 -0.72 13.86
C HIS A 82 11.48 -0.41 13.11
N GLY A 83 11.91 0.86 13.08
CA GLY A 83 13.16 1.29 12.44
C GLY A 83 13.10 1.30 10.90
N ILE A 84 11.92 1.43 10.31
CA ILE A 84 11.73 1.52 8.87
C ILE A 84 11.73 3.00 8.45
N ASP A 85 12.62 3.37 7.54
CA ASP A 85 12.63 4.71 6.93
C ASP A 85 11.38 4.89 6.05
N VAL A 86 10.43 5.69 6.52
CA VAL A 86 9.10 5.83 5.93
C VAL A 86 8.80 7.27 5.52
N GLY A 87 8.12 7.45 4.41
CA GLY A 87 7.56 8.73 3.97
C GLY A 87 6.06 8.61 3.72
N VAL A 88 5.33 9.70 3.91
CA VAL A 88 3.89 9.79 3.64
C VAL A 88 3.66 10.80 2.52
N VAL A 89 2.79 10.47 1.56
CA VAL A 89 2.32 11.40 0.53
C VAL A 89 0.81 11.46 0.52
N THR A 90 0.29 12.68 0.54
CA THR A 90 -1.16 12.97 0.58
C THR A 90 -1.56 13.97 -0.48
N GLY A 91 -2.86 14.12 -0.70
CA GLY A 91 -3.41 15.13 -1.63
C GLY A 91 -3.17 16.57 -1.18
N SER A 92 -2.99 16.82 0.13
CA SER A 92 -2.75 18.15 0.69
C SER A 92 -1.29 18.61 0.60
N ASP A 93 -0.35 17.70 0.28
CA ASP A 93 1.06 18.07 0.17
C ASP A 93 1.31 18.96 -1.04
N SER A 94 2.16 19.99 -0.87
CA SER A 94 2.64 20.77 -1.99
C SER A 94 3.41 19.89 -2.99
N SER A 95 3.43 20.30 -4.26
CA SER A 95 4.17 19.58 -5.30
C SER A 95 5.65 19.41 -4.95
N ALA A 96 6.26 20.38 -4.27
CA ALA A 96 7.66 20.34 -3.86
C ALA A 96 7.89 19.29 -2.76
N VAL A 97 7.05 19.25 -1.73
CA VAL A 97 7.13 18.27 -0.63
C VAL A 97 6.92 16.87 -1.17
N ARG A 98 5.84 16.68 -1.94
CA ARG A 98 5.53 15.39 -2.56
C ARG A 98 6.66 14.92 -3.48
N GLY A 99 7.18 15.80 -4.32
CA GLY A 99 8.28 15.48 -5.24
C GLY A 99 9.54 15.06 -4.50
N LYS A 100 9.89 15.74 -3.39
CA LYS A 100 11.03 15.37 -2.55
C LYS A 100 10.84 13.98 -1.91
N THR A 101 9.70 13.73 -1.29
CA THR A 101 9.40 12.42 -0.64
C THR A 101 9.46 11.28 -1.65
N ILE A 102 8.90 11.47 -2.84
CA ILE A 102 8.97 10.47 -3.93
C ILE A 102 10.41 10.27 -4.41
N ALA A 103 11.21 11.33 -4.53
CA ALA A 103 12.62 11.23 -4.91
C ALA A 103 13.45 10.48 -3.86
N ASP A 104 13.23 10.75 -2.58
CA ASP A 104 13.89 10.05 -1.48
C ASP A 104 13.50 8.56 -1.44
N PHE A 105 12.26 8.21 -1.75
CA PHE A 105 11.83 6.82 -1.91
C PHE A 105 12.48 6.14 -3.13
N LYS A 106 12.49 6.80 -4.29
CA LYS A 106 13.12 6.25 -5.51
C LYS A 106 14.62 6.05 -5.37
N SER A 107 15.28 6.88 -4.57
CA SER A 107 16.72 6.77 -4.30
C SER A 107 17.08 5.72 -3.24
N GLY A 108 16.08 5.13 -2.57
CA GLY A 108 16.29 4.16 -1.50
C GLY A 108 16.63 4.77 -0.14
N LYS A 109 16.53 6.09 0.03
CA LYS A 109 16.62 6.74 1.35
C LYS A 109 15.41 6.41 2.22
N LEU A 110 14.25 6.26 1.60
CA LEU A 110 13.05 5.75 2.24
C LEU A 110 12.80 4.34 1.74
N GLN A 111 12.66 3.39 2.65
CA GLN A 111 12.29 2.01 2.32
C GLN A 111 10.81 1.87 2.05
N CYS A 112 9.98 2.65 2.75
CA CYS A 112 8.53 2.59 2.70
C CYS A 112 7.94 3.93 2.26
N LEU A 113 6.98 3.90 1.36
CA LEU A 113 6.17 5.06 0.97
C LEU A 113 4.69 4.76 1.19
N ILE A 114 4.08 5.51 2.11
CA ILE A 114 2.64 5.42 2.38
C ILE A 114 1.90 6.45 1.51
N ASN A 115 0.94 5.98 0.76
CA ASN A 115 0.15 6.78 -0.18
C ASN A 115 -1.31 6.91 0.25
N VAL A 116 -1.82 8.14 0.23
CA VAL A 116 -3.24 8.45 0.42
C VAL A 116 -3.81 9.02 -0.86
N ASN A 117 -4.40 8.18 -1.70
CA ASN A 117 -5.13 8.55 -2.94
C ASN A 117 -4.33 9.34 -4.01
N VAL A 118 -3.00 9.42 -3.94
CA VAL A 118 -2.21 10.31 -4.81
C VAL A 118 -1.42 9.57 -5.88
N LEU A 119 -0.94 8.36 -5.58
CA LEU A 119 -0.06 7.59 -6.47
C LEU A 119 -0.82 6.56 -7.32
N THR A 120 -2.12 6.72 -7.49
CA THR A 120 -2.93 5.86 -8.37
C THR A 120 -2.68 6.16 -9.83
N THR A 121 -2.28 7.41 -10.18
CA THR A 121 -1.92 7.83 -11.54
C THR A 121 -0.55 8.52 -11.54
N GLY A 122 0.23 8.34 -12.60
CA GLY A 122 1.47 9.09 -12.84
C GLY A 122 2.70 8.70 -12.00
N PHE A 123 2.57 7.88 -10.96
CA PHE A 123 3.71 7.40 -10.21
C PHE A 123 4.39 6.24 -10.95
N ASP A 124 5.65 6.41 -11.30
CA ASP A 124 6.47 5.41 -11.95
C ASP A 124 7.73 5.11 -11.14
N HIS A 125 7.78 3.92 -10.55
CA HIS A 125 8.95 3.36 -9.88
C HIS A 125 8.94 1.83 -10.03
N PRO A 126 9.59 1.28 -11.06
CA PRO A 126 9.58 -0.17 -11.32
C PRO A 126 10.22 -1.01 -10.20
N GLY A 127 11.08 -0.39 -9.37
CA GLY A 127 11.76 -1.03 -8.25
C GLY A 127 10.87 -1.42 -7.07
N VAL A 128 9.58 -1.05 -7.06
CA VAL A 128 8.65 -1.48 -6.00
C VAL A 128 8.55 -3.00 -5.99
N ASP A 129 8.99 -3.64 -4.89
CA ASP A 129 9.04 -5.09 -4.72
C ASP A 129 8.12 -5.61 -3.60
N CYS A 130 7.45 -4.68 -2.88
CA CYS A 130 6.36 -4.98 -1.95
C CYS A 130 5.24 -3.95 -2.09
N VAL A 131 4.00 -4.41 -2.23
CA VAL A 131 2.80 -3.57 -2.22
C VAL A 131 1.89 -4.03 -1.09
N CYS A 132 1.55 -3.10 -0.17
CA CYS A 132 0.68 -3.36 0.95
C CYS A 132 -0.66 -2.63 0.75
N LEU A 133 -1.73 -3.39 0.64
CA LEU A 133 -3.09 -2.88 0.50
C LEU A 133 -3.72 -2.76 1.89
N VAL A 134 -3.37 -1.68 2.63
CA VAL A 134 -3.95 -1.39 3.95
C VAL A 134 -5.16 -0.47 3.77
N ARG A 135 -5.92 -0.76 2.73
CA ARG A 135 -7.23 -0.18 2.42
C ARG A 135 -8.09 -1.18 1.67
N ALA A 136 -9.38 -1.16 1.96
CA ALA A 136 -10.36 -1.85 1.15
C ALA A 136 -10.81 -0.96 -0.02
N THR A 137 -11.14 -1.56 -1.15
CA THR A 137 -11.81 -0.88 -2.25
C THR A 137 -12.91 -1.76 -2.84
N ALA A 138 -14.01 -1.16 -3.24
CA ALA A 138 -15.05 -1.82 -4.02
C ALA A 138 -14.80 -1.68 -5.53
N SER A 139 -13.84 -0.84 -5.93
CA SER A 139 -13.47 -0.62 -7.33
C SER A 139 -12.41 -1.62 -7.78
N CYS A 140 -12.78 -2.51 -8.71
CA CYS A 140 -11.82 -3.41 -9.36
C CYS A 140 -10.73 -2.64 -10.12
N GLY A 141 -11.08 -1.52 -10.76
CA GLY A 141 -10.11 -0.66 -11.46
C GLY A 141 -9.06 -0.08 -10.52
N LEU A 142 -9.46 0.40 -9.33
CA LEU A 142 -8.52 0.91 -8.33
C LEU A 142 -7.63 -0.21 -7.79
N TYR A 143 -8.20 -1.39 -7.52
CA TYR A 143 -7.45 -2.56 -7.08
C TYR A 143 -6.36 -2.94 -8.09
N ILE A 144 -6.69 -3.04 -9.38
CA ILE A 144 -5.73 -3.32 -10.46
C ILE A 144 -4.65 -2.24 -10.54
N GLN A 145 -5.01 -0.96 -10.41
CA GLN A 145 -4.04 0.14 -10.42
C GLN A 145 -3.06 0.06 -9.24
N MET A 146 -3.53 -0.30 -8.04
CA MET A 146 -2.67 -0.45 -6.87
C MET A 146 -1.67 -1.59 -7.05
N ILE A 147 -2.12 -2.77 -7.45
CA ILE A 147 -1.23 -3.93 -7.70
C ILE A 147 -0.30 -3.66 -8.87
N GLY A 148 -0.78 -3.02 -9.92
CA GLY A 148 -0.01 -2.68 -11.10
C GLY A 148 1.25 -1.83 -10.82
N ARG A 149 1.35 -1.21 -9.65
CA ARG A 149 2.59 -0.53 -9.23
C ARG A 149 3.71 -1.51 -8.89
N GLY A 150 3.36 -2.71 -8.45
CA GLY A 150 4.31 -3.78 -8.13
C GLY A 150 4.61 -4.74 -9.28
N THR A 151 3.81 -4.75 -10.34
CA THR A 151 3.98 -5.71 -11.44
C THR A 151 5.00 -5.28 -12.50
N ARG A 152 5.56 -4.07 -12.40
CA ARG A 152 6.57 -3.58 -13.35
C ARG A 152 7.89 -4.31 -13.20
N ILE A 153 8.54 -4.57 -14.32
CA ILE A 153 9.85 -5.22 -14.36
C ILE A 153 10.92 -4.19 -13.99
N ALA A 154 11.85 -4.61 -13.14
CA ALA A 154 13.06 -3.87 -12.84
C ALA A 154 14.25 -4.83 -12.75
N GLU A 155 15.45 -4.30 -12.99
CA GLU A 155 16.68 -5.03 -12.78
C GLU A 155 16.81 -5.48 -11.32
N CYS A 156 17.23 -6.70 -11.09
CA CYS A 156 17.37 -7.30 -9.76
C CYS A 156 16.05 -7.49 -8.96
N LYS A 157 14.90 -7.41 -9.63
CA LYS A 157 13.59 -7.69 -9.03
C LYS A 157 13.06 -9.02 -9.57
N GLU A 158 13.04 -10.05 -8.71
CA GLU A 158 12.55 -11.37 -9.10
C GLU A 158 11.01 -11.45 -9.11
N ASN A 159 10.36 -10.80 -8.13
CA ASN A 159 8.91 -10.79 -7.98
C ASN A 159 8.47 -9.60 -7.11
N CYS A 160 7.16 -9.39 -7.01
CA CYS A 160 6.56 -8.44 -6.07
C CYS A 160 5.71 -9.18 -5.03
N LEU A 161 5.90 -8.86 -3.76
CA LEU A 161 5.04 -9.33 -2.67
C LEU A 161 3.84 -8.39 -2.55
N ILE A 162 2.63 -8.96 -2.62
CA ILE A 162 1.38 -8.24 -2.35
C ILE A 162 0.85 -8.70 -1.00
N LEU A 163 0.67 -7.76 -0.06
CA LEU A 163 0.06 -7.99 1.23
C LEU A 163 -1.30 -7.30 1.27
N ASP A 164 -2.37 -8.06 1.46
CA ASP A 164 -3.75 -7.54 1.42
C ASP A 164 -4.40 -7.60 2.80
N TYR A 165 -4.69 -6.43 3.36
CA TYR A 165 -5.37 -6.24 4.65
C TYR A 165 -6.80 -5.70 4.49
N GLY A 166 -7.23 -5.46 3.26
CA GLY A 166 -8.56 -4.93 2.92
C GLY A 166 -9.50 -5.96 2.30
N SER A 167 -9.14 -7.27 2.33
CA SER A 167 -9.88 -8.36 1.66
C SER A 167 -10.17 -8.05 0.17
N ASN A 168 -9.24 -7.37 -0.48
CA ASN A 168 -9.42 -6.98 -1.89
C ASN A 168 -9.29 -8.19 -2.82
N VAL A 169 -8.34 -9.09 -2.53
CA VAL A 169 -8.15 -10.34 -3.29
C VAL A 169 -9.40 -11.22 -3.21
N GLU A 170 -10.00 -11.33 -2.02
CA GLU A 170 -11.24 -12.08 -1.84
C GLU A 170 -12.40 -11.46 -2.63
N ARG A 171 -12.46 -10.13 -2.67
CA ARG A 171 -13.54 -9.36 -3.33
C ARG A 171 -13.40 -9.32 -4.85
N HIS A 172 -12.18 -9.21 -5.37
CA HIS A 172 -11.92 -8.95 -6.80
C HIS A 172 -11.24 -10.12 -7.52
N GLY A 173 -10.75 -11.11 -6.78
CA GLY A 173 -9.98 -12.24 -7.32
C GLY A 173 -8.48 -11.97 -7.41
N PHE A 174 -7.73 -13.00 -7.77
CA PHE A 174 -6.31 -12.88 -8.11
C PHE A 174 -6.14 -12.27 -9.50
N ILE A 175 -5.03 -11.57 -9.71
CA ILE A 175 -4.62 -11.01 -11.00
C ILE A 175 -3.51 -11.89 -11.60
#